data_8ad695e02c079b7aa8914670685c4aa9
#
_entry.id   8ad695e02c079b7aa8914670685c4aa9
#
_cell.length_a   1.000
_cell.length_b   1.000
_cell.length_c   1.000
_cell.angle_alpha   90.00
_cell.angle_beta   90.00
_cell.angle_gamma   90.00
#
_symmetry.space_group_name_H-M   'P 1'
#
loop_
_entity.id
_entity.type
_entity.pdbx_description
1 polymer ?
#
loop_
_entity_poly.entity_id
_entity_poly.type
_entity_poly.pdbx_seq_one_letter_code
_entity_poly.pdbx_strand_id
1 'polypeptide(L)'
;FKNLSRNDKGYFKDEDEKKCLCKAYMYEPFYMAYETKDGGKEQYNDVIAQYNAMNDELFATAKYSKDTAKALRSLSIYAAALIDTMEVMDQMIYEIYRKMQDYYKASVKAVLEAGYGVDGFEDMDDETELMFAYAVLKGCRMKAVHTEKYEGTVLGVCDKVMSGEIFTDEDDKAD
;
A
#
# COMPACT_ATOMS: atom_id res chain seq x y z
N PHE A 1 14.52 12.32 -8.35
CA PHE A 1 13.06 12.24 -8.41
C PHE A 1 12.45 13.24 -9.42
N LYS A 2 12.94 14.49 -9.48
CA LYS A 2 12.41 15.53 -10.41
C LYS A 2 12.42 15.12 -11.89
N ASN A 3 13.30 14.20 -12.29
CA ASN A 3 13.45 13.72 -13.67
C ASN A 3 12.75 12.38 -13.94
N LEU A 4 12.08 11.80 -12.94
CA LEU A 4 11.32 10.58 -13.14
C LEU A 4 10.01 10.85 -13.88
N SER A 5 9.66 9.94 -14.79
CA SER A 5 8.43 10.06 -15.57
C SER A 5 7.20 10.03 -14.69
N ARG A 6 6.27 10.96 -14.93
CA ARG A 6 4.98 11.03 -14.26
C ARG A 6 3.86 10.79 -15.27
N ASN A 7 2.74 10.32 -14.78
CA ASN A 7 1.52 10.24 -15.57
C ASN A 7 0.84 11.63 -15.69
N ASP A 8 -0.25 11.68 -16.41
CA ASP A 8 -1.07 12.89 -16.61
C ASP A 8 -1.70 13.43 -15.31
N LYS A 9 -1.75 12.62 -14.26
CA LYS A 9 -2.26 12.99 -12.93
C LYS A 9 -1.17 13.46 -11.96
N GLY A 10 0.10 13.36 -12.37
CA GLY A 10 1.24 13.95 -11.67
C GLY A 10 1.99 13.03 -10.72
N TYR A 11 1.62 11.75 -10.57
CA TYR A 11 2.39 10.79 -9.80
C TYR A 11 3.28 9.88 -10.67
N PHE A 12 4.23 9.17 -10.08
CA PHE A 12 5.19 8.34 -10.82
C PHE A 12 4.48 7.30 -11.68
N LYS A 13 4.83 7.29 -12.97
CA LYS A 13 4.19 6.45 -13.97
C LYS A 13 4.73 5.02 -13.92
N ASP A 14 3.87 4.03 -13.74
CA ASP A 14 4.18 2.64 -14.03
C ASP A 14 4.32 2.43 -15.54
N GLU A 15 5.30 1.61 -15.96
CA GLU A 15 5.53 1.30 -17.38
C GLU A 15 4.51 0.29 -17.91
N ASP A 16 4.02 -0.56 -17.02
CA ASP A 16 3.00 -1.54 -17.29
C ASP A 16 1.72 -1.14 -16.55
N GLU A 17 0.65 -0.86 -17.28
CA GLU A 17 -0.66 -0.51 -16.70
C GLU A 17 -1.26 -1.63 -15.83
N LYS A 18 -0.75 -2.87 -15.96
CA LYS A 18 -1.12 -3.99 -15.10
C LYS A 18 -0.44 -3.94 -13.73
N LYS A 19 0.68 -3.24 -13.60
CA LYS A 19 1.44 -3.08 -12.36
C LYS A 19 0.93 -1.88 -11.57
N CYS A 20 -0.26 -2.01 -11.01
CA CYS A 20 -0.95 -0.98 -10.23
C CYS A 20 -0.07 -0.40 -9.12
N LEU A 21 0.36 0.85 -9.25
CA LEU A 21 1.05 1.63 -8.21
C LEU A 21 2.37 1.05 -7.66
N CYS A 22 2.98 0.06 -8.35
CA CYS A 22 4.26 -0.52 -7.90
C CYS A 22 5.36 0.54 -7.78
N LYS A 23 5.41 1.54 -8.68
CA LYS A 23 6.36 2.65 -8.58
C LYS A 23 6.08 3.58 -7.41
N ALA A 24 4.83 3.76 -7.02
CA ALA A 24 4.51 4.50 -5.82
C ALA A 24 5.09 3.80 -4.59
N TYR A 25 4.91 2.48 -4.47
CA TYR A 25 5.49 1.70 -3.40
C TYR A 25 7.03 1.74 -3.38
N MET A 26 7.67 1.68 -4.55
CA MET A 26 9.13 1.69 -4.65
C MET A 26 9.75 3.07 -4.40
N TYR A 27 9.11 4.13 -4.88
CA TYR A 27 9.74 5.45 -4.94
C TYR A 27 9.30 6.41 -3.84
N GLU A 28 8.03 6.41 -3.44
CA GLU A 28 7.53 7.39 -2.49
C GLU A 28 8.15 7.28 -1.09
N PRO A 29 8.29 6.09 -0.48
CA PRO A 29 8.97 5.97 0.80
C PRO A 29 10.44 6.39 0.73
N PHE A 30 11.13 6.04 -0.36
CA PHE A 30 12.52 6.43 -0.56
C PHE A 30 12.65 7.94 -0.79
N TYR A 31 11.76 8.54 -1.56
CA TYR A 31 11.74 9.98 -1.80
C TYR A 31 11.49 10.75 -0.50
N MET A 32 10.53 10.31 0.29
CA MET A 32 10.25 10.89 1.60
C MET A 32 11.45 10.74 2.55
N ALA A 33 12.09 9.57 2.59
CA ALA A 33 13.28 9.33 3.41
C ALA A 33 14.44 10.26 3.05
N TYR A 34 14.69 10.43 1.74
CA TYR A 34 15.69 11.36 1.24
C TYR A 34 15.39 12.81 1.67
N GLU A 35 14.18 13.27 1.46
CA GLU A 35 13.76 14.62 1.83
C GLU A 35 13.82 14.86 3.34
N THR A 36 13.56 13.83 4.15
CA THR A 36 13.64 13.91 5.61
C THR A 36 15.08 14.05 6.07
N LYS A 37 16.00 13.31 5.46
CA LYS A 37 17.41 13.26 5.86
C LYS A 37 18.27 14.36 5.25
N ASP A 38 18.18 14.50 3.92
CA ASP A 38 19.18 15.22 3.12
C ASP A 38 18.57 16.37 2.29
N GLY A 39 17.29 16.26 1.91
CA GLY A 39 16.61 17.19 1.01
C GLY A 39 16.04 18.44 1.67
N GLY A 40 16.13 18.56 3.01
CA GLY A 40 15.62 19.72 3.76
C GLY A 40 14.09 19.82 3.78
N LYS A 41 13.38 18.76 3.40
CA LYS A 41 11.91 18.65 3.39
C LYS A 41 11.22 19.55 2.36
N GLU A 42 11.98 20.07 1.39
CA GLU A 42 11.44 21.00 0.38
C GLU A 42 10.39 20.35 -0.51
N GLN A 43 10.49 19.04 -0.75
CA GLN A 43 9.60 18.29 -1.64
C GLN A 43 8.52 17.49 -0.91
N TYR A 44 8.31 17.69 0.36
CA TYR A 44 7.20 17.05 1.10
C TYR A 44 5.85 17.32 0.44
N ASN A 45 5.65 18.56 -0.05
CA ASN A 45 4.42 18.92 -0.76
C ASN A 45 4.26 18.17 -2.10
N ASP A 46 5.37 17.81 -2.74
CA ASP A 46 5.34 17.02 -3.98
C ASP A 46 4.93 15.57 -3.68
N VAL A 47 5.51 14.95 -2.65
CA VAL A 47 5.13 13.59 -2.21
C VAL A 47 3.65 13.54 -1.84
N ILE A 48 3.17 14.49 -1.03
CA ILE A 48 1.75 14.49 -0.65
C ILE A 48 0.81 14.79 -1.83
N ALA A 49 1.24 15.59 -2.81
CA ALA A 49 0.46 15.83 -4.01
C ALA A 49 0.29 14.55 -4.85
N GLN A 50 1.32 13.72 -4.93
CA GLN A 50 1.25 12.43 -5.59
C GLN A 50 0.29 11.48 -4.86
N TYR A 51 0.37 11.39 -3.53
CA TYR A 51 -0.59 10.60 -2.75
C TYR A 51 -2.03 11.11 -2.87
N ASN A 52 -2.25 12.41 -2.95
CA ASN A 52 -3.58 12.98 -3.22
C ASN A 52 -4.12 12.49 -4.56
N ALA A 53 -3.33 12.60 -5.63
CA ALA A 53 -3.73 12.19 -6.97
C ALA A 53 -4.02 10.68 -7.05
N MET A 54 -3.19 9.85 -6.42
CA MET A 54 -3.41 8.41 -6.32
C MET A 54 -4.69 8.08 -5.53
N ASN A 55 -4.91 8.75 -4.39
CA ASN A 55 -6.09 8.56 -3.57
C ASN A 55 -7.37 8.89 -4.35
N ASP A 56 -7.40 10.03 -5.01
CA ASP A 56 -8.57 10.47 -5.78
C ASP A 56 -8.88 9.48 -6.90
N GLU A 57 -7.87 8.96 -7.58
CA GLU A 57 -8.05 7.95 -8.62
C GLU A 57 -8.54 6.61 -8.07
N LEU A 58 -7.88 6.09 -7.05
CA LEU A 58 -8.21 4.80 -6.46
C LEU A 58 -9.64 4.75 -5.93
N PHE A 59 -10.03 5.76 -5.17
CA PHE A 59 -11.37 5.78 -4.58
C PHE A 59 -12.46 6.13 -5.58
N ALA A 60 -12.16 6.89 -6.64
CA ALA A 60 -13.08 7.07 -7.75
C ALA A 60 -13.27 5.78 -8.56
N THR A 61 -12.19 5.02 -8.79
CA THR A 61 -12.18 3.83 -9.63
C THR A 61 -12.67 2.59 -8.88
N ALA A 62 -12.24 2.39 -7.63
CA ALA A 62 -12.58 1.22 -6.83
C ALA A 62 -14.10 1.08 -6.62
N LYS A 63 -14.82 2.19 -6.49
CA LYS A 63 -16.28 2.21 -6.32
C LYS A 63 -17.03 1.70 -7.56
N TYR A 64 -16.41 1.76 -8.74
CA TYR A 64 -17.03 1.42 -10.03
C TYR A 64 -16.27 0.32 -10.78
N SER A 65 -15.20 -0.23 -10.20
CA SER A 65 -14.43 -1.28 -10.85
C SER A 65 -15.21 -2.57 -10.88
N LYS A 66 -15.28 -3.17 -12.08
CA LYS A 66 -15.77 -4.54 -12.28
C LYS A 66 -14.69 -5.57 -12.00
N ASP A 67 -13.43 -5.14 -11.88
CA ASP A 67 -12.27 -5.96 -11.59
C ASP A 67 -11.89 -5.76 -10.12
N THR A 68 -12.45 -6.59 -9.26
CA THR A 68 -12.25 -6.54 -7.81
C THR A 68 -10.79 -6.85 -7.45
N ALA A 69 -10.20 -7.86 -8.10
CA ALA A 69 -8.81 -8.26 -7.85
C ALA A 69 -7.82 -7.11 -8.12
N LYS A 70 -7.98 -6.42 -9.24
CA LYS A 70 -7.15 -5.25 -9.57
C LYS A 70 -7.33 -4.11 -8.55
N ALA A 71 -8.56 -3.86 -8.11
CA ALA A 71 -8.84 -2.82 -7.13
C ALA A 71 -8.20 -3.15 -5.77
N LEU A 72 -8.32 -4.41 -5.32
CA LEU A 72 -7.74 -4.90 -4.07
C LEU A 72 -6.21 -4.84 -4.10
N ARG A 73 -5.58 -5.26 -5.21
CA ARG A 73 -4.14 -5.15 -5.41
C ARG A 73 -3.66 -3.69 -5.31
N SER A 74 -4.34 -2.78 -6.00
CA SER A 74 -3.97 -1.36 -5.97
C SER A 74 -4.12 -0.75 -4.59
N LEU A 75 -5.19 -1.05 -3.86
CA LEU A 75 -5.42 -0.57 -2.49
C LEU A 75 -4.40 -1.14 -1.49
N SER A 76 -4.01 -2.42 -1.64
CA SER A 76 -3.01 -3.06 -0.79
C SER A 76 -1.62 -2.45 -0.99
N ILE A 77 -1.20 -2.26 -2.24
CA ILE A 77 0.06 -1.59 -2.57
C ILE A 77 0.07 -0.15 -2.09
N TYR A 78 -1.04 0.58 -2.26
CA TYR A 78 -1.18 1.96 -1.81
C TYR A 78 -1.11 2.05 -0.27
N ALA A 79 -1.75 1.15 0.45
CA ALA A 79 -1.65 1.09 1.92
C ALA A 79 -0.21 0.81 2.38
N ALA A 80 0.50 -0.11 1.72
CA ALA A 80 1.90 -0.39 2.01
C ALA A 80 2.81 0.82 1.74
N ALA A 81 2.64 1.48 0.59
CA ALA A 81 3.38 2.70 0.25
C ALA A 81 3.16 3.81 1.29
N LEU A 82 1.91 4.02 1.71
CA LEU A 82 1.57 5.03 2.72
C LEU A 82 2.23 4.75 4.06
N ILE A 83 2.12 3.52 4.58
CA ILE A 83 2.66 3.20 5.90
C ILE A 83 4.20 3.25 5.90
N ASP A 84 4.86 2.87 4.80
CA ASP A 84 6.30 2.97 4.66
C ASP A 84 6.78 4.42 4.58
N THR A 85 6.04 5.27 3.86
CA THR A 85 6.31 6.69 3.78
C THR A 85 6.10 7.39 5.13
N MET A 86 5.05 7.02 5.86
CA MET A 86 4.78 7.56 7.20
C MET A 86 5.85 7.17 8.22
N GLU A 87 6.50 6.00 8.08
CA GLU A 87 7.58 5.58 8.97
C GLU A 87 8.82 6.47 8.85
N VAL A 88 9.12 6.95 7.64
CA VAL A 88 10.36 7.67 7.34
C VAL A 88 10.20 9.19 7.31
N MET A 89 8.98 9.70 7.31
CA MET A 89 8.73 11.13 7.33
C MET A 89 8.93 11.76 8.72
N ASP A 90 9.14 13.07 8.73
CA ASP A 90 9.14 13.83 9.98
C ASP A 90 7.71 13.99 10.52
N GLN A 91 7.40 13.26 11.58
CA GLN A 91 6.08 13.27 12.20
C GLN A 91 5.71 14.61 12.87
N MET A 92 6.67 15.51 13.04
CA MET A 92 6.43 16.87 13.52
C MET A 92 5.66 17.72 12.49
N ILE A 93 5.67 17.32 11.22
CA ILE A 93 4.81 17.89 10.18
C ILE A 93 3.43 17.22 10.27
N TYR A 94 2.75 17.49 11.36
CA TYR A 94 1.56 16.79 11.80
C TYR A 94 0.42 16.77 10.78
N GLU A 95 0.18 17.85 10.08
CA GLU A 95 -0.93 17.94 9.09
C GLU A 95 -0.75 16.95 7.94
N ILE A 96 0.48 16.85 7.40
CA ILE A 96 0.80 15.90 6.34
C ILE A 96 0.71 14.47 6.87
N TYR A 97 1.33 14.20 8.03
CA TYR A 97 1.29 12.88 8.66
C TYR A 97 -0.15 12.40 8.89
N ARG A 98 -1.00 13.26 9.45
CA ARG A 98 -2.41 12.94 9.71
C ARG A 98 -3.17 12.65 8.43
N LYS A 99 -2.97 13.45 7.40
CA LYS A 99 -3.63 13.23 6.10
C LYS A 99 -3.24 11.87 5.49
N MET A 100 -1.96 11.53 5.52
CA MET A 100 -1.50 10.22 5.05
C MET A 100 -2.07 9.08 5.90
N GLN A 101 -2.16 9.26 7.21
CA GLN A 101 -2.78 8.30 8.11
C GLN A 101 -4.28 8.09 7.79
N ASP A 102 -5.00 9.16 7.44
CA ASP A 102 -6.41 9.06 7.05
C ASP A 102 -6.56 8.28 5.73
N TYR A 103 -5.69 8.52 4.75
CA TYR A 103 -5.65 7.76 3.50
C TYR A 103 -5.31 6.28 3.74
N TYR A 104 -4.31 6.01 4.58
CA TYR A 104 -3.95 4.66 4.96
C TYR A 104 -5.13 3.91 5.62
N LYS A 105 -5.80 4.52 6.59
CA LYS A 105 -6.98 3.94 7.24
C LYS A 105 -8.13 3.68 6.27
N ALA A 106 -8.35 4.60 5.35
CA ALA A 106 -9.38 4.46 4.31
C ALA A 106 -9.08 3.26 3.39
N SER A 107 -7.81 3.09 2.99
CA SER A 107 -7.38 1.98 2.14
C SER A 107 -7.53 0.63 2.84
N VAL A 108 -7.03 0.50 4.07
CA VAL A 108 -7.19 -0.71 4.89
C VAL A 108 -8.68 -1.05 5.07
N LYS A 109 -9.49 -0.05 5.39
CA LYS A 109 -10.93 -0.24 5.56
C LYS A 109 -11.59 -0.72 4.26
N ALA A 110 -11.24 -0.14 3.11
CA ALA A 110 -11.81 -0.50 1.82
C ALA A 110 -11.51 -1.96 1.44
N VAL A 111 -10.26 -2.42 1.67
CA VAL A 111 -9.89 -3.82 1.45
C VAL A 111 -10.70 -4.76 2.36
N LEU A 112 -10.84 -4.43 3.65
CA LEU A 112 -11.61 -5.24 4.59
C LEU A 112 -13.11 -5.27 4.28
N GLU A 113 -13.69 -4.15 3.86
CA GLU A 113 -15.11 -4.07 3.49
C GLU A 113 -15.42 -4.82 2.19
N ALA A 114 -14.44 -5.03 1.32
CA ALA A 114 -14.60 -5.87 0.15
C ALA A 114 -14.68 -7.37 0.48
N GLY A 115 -14.62 -7.76 1.75
CA GLY A 115 -14.89 -9.12 2.21
C GLY A 115 -13.67 -9.90 2.69
N TYR A 116 -12.57 -9.22 3.06
CA TYR A 116 -11.40 -9.90 3.60
C TYR A 116 -11.77 -10.64 4.90
N GLY A 117 -11.68 -11.96 4.88
CA GLY A 117 -11.93 -12.87 6.01
C GLY A 117 -10.67 -13.55 6.52
N VAL A 118 -10.83 -14.47 7.48
CA VAL A 118 -9.72 -15.24 8.08
C VAL A 118 -9.00 -16.10 7.04
N ASP A 119 -9.70 -16.51 6.00
CA ASP A 119 -9.16 -17.37 4.92
C ASP A 119 -8.63 -16.55 3.72
N GLY A 120 -8.57 -15.22 3.85
CA GLY A 120 -8.18 -14.34 2.77
C GLY A 120 -9.30 -14.03 1.79
N PHE A 121 -8.94 -13.57 0.59
CA PHE A 121 -9.87 -13.33 -0.51
C PHE A 121 -9.71 -14.38 -1.59
N GLU A 122 -10.78 -14.95 -2.07
CA GLU A 122 -10.76 -15.85 -3.24
C GLU A 122 -10.22 -15.15 -4.50
N ASP A 123 -10.37 -13.83 -4.59
CA ASP A 123 -9.94 -13.01 -5.74
C ASP A 123 -8.57 -12.32 -5.53
N MET A 124 -7.87 -12.56 -4.41
CA MET A 124 -6.53 -12.06 -4.18
C MET A 124 -5.48 -13.12 -4.51
N ASP A 125 -4.45 -12.71 -5.27
CA ASP A 125 -3.24 -13.51 -5.36
C ASP A 125 -2.40 -13.41 -4.08
N ASP A 126 -1.55 -14.40 -3.86
CA ASP A 126 -0.70 -14.51 -2.66
C ASP A 126 0.15 -13.27 -2.42
N GLU A 127 0.67 -12.64 -3.49
CA GLU A 127 1.47 -11.43 -3.42
C GLU A 127 0.64 -10.25 -2.87
N THR A 128 -0.61 -10.13 -3.30
CA THR A 128 -1.54 -9.10 -2.84
C THR A 128 -1.95 -9.33 -1.38
N GLU A 129 -2.24 -10.58 -1.00
CA GLU A 129 -2.53 -10.93 0.41
C GLU A 129 -1.36 -10.58 1.32
N LEU A 130 -0.14 -10.94 0.91
CA LEU A 130 1.06 -10.65 1.69
C LEU A 130 1.33 -9.15 1.81
N MET A 131 1.17 -8.40 0.72
CA MET A 131 1.32 -6.95 0.72
C MET A 131 0.31 -6.29 1.66
N PHE A 132 -0.94 -6.77 1.67
CA PHE A 132 -1.96 -6.27 2.57
C PHE A 132 -1.65 -6.61 4.03
N ALA A 133 -1.29 -7.87 4.32
CA ALA A 133 -0.91 -8.30 5.65
C ALA A 133 0.29 -7.49 6.19
N TYR A 134 1.32 -7.30 5.37
CA TYR A 134 2.45 -6.43 5.69
C TYR A 134 2.00 -5.02 6.06
N ALA A 135 1.17 -4.39 5.22
CA ALA A 135 0.70 -3.04 5.46
C ALA A 135 -0.06 -2.93 6.80
N VAL A 136 -0.95 -3.89 7.09
CA VAL A 136 -1.75 -3.89 8.33
C VAL A 136 -0.88 -4.13 9.56
N LEU A 137 0.00 -5.15 9.56
CA LEU A 137 0.87 -5.46 10.70
C LEU A 137 1.84 -4.31 11.00
N LYS A 138 2.39 -3.68 9.96
CA LYS A 138 3.23 -2.49 10.11
C LYS A 138 2.43 -1.33 10.70
N GLY A 139 1.21 -1.13 10.25
CA GLY A 139 0.30 -0.12 10.79
C GLY A 139 -0.06 -0.35 12.26
N CYS A 140 -0.25 -1.60 12.69
CA CYS A 140 -0.42 -1.98 14.08
C CYS A 140 0.84 -1.63 14.91
N ARG A 141 2.02 -2.02 14.42
CA ARG A 141 3.31 -1.71 15.04
C ARG A 141 3.52 -0.21 15.22
N MET A 142 3.17 0.59 14.23
CA MET A 142 3.28 2.05 14.24
C MET A 142 2.14 2.75 14.98
N LYS A 143 1.16 2.01 15.48
CA LYS A 143 -0.07 2.54 16.09
C LYS A 143 -0.88 3.46 15.15
N ALA A 144 -0.73 3.27 13.86
CA ALA A 144 -1.51 3.97 12.84
C ALA A 144 -2.96 3.46 12.79
N VAL A 145 -3.18 2.21 13.17
CA VAL A 145 -4.48 1.55 13.38
C VAL A 145 -4.51 0.81 14.72
N HIS A 146 -5.70 0.42 15.16
CA HIS A 146 -5.88 -0.33 16.42
C HIS A 146 -5.47 -1.78 16.25
N THR A 147 -4.41 -2.21 16.92
CA THR A 147 -3.86 -3.57 16.88
C THR A 147 -4.94 -4.63 17.16
N GLU A 148 -5.66 -4.48 18.28
CA GLU A 148 -6.70 -5.44 18.70
C GLU A 148 -7.79 -5.67 17.64
N LYS A 149 -8.00 -4.68 16.76
CA LYS A 149 -9.04 -4.75 15.73
C LYS A 149 -8.57 -5.42 14.46
N TYR A 150 -7.30 -5.24 14.09
CA TYR A 150 -6.83 -5.55 12.74
C TYR A 150 -5.79 -6.66 12.67
N GLU A 151 -5.01 -6.86 13.74
CA GLU A 151 -3.91 -7.84 13.75
C GLU A 151 -4.43 -9.26 13.48
N GLY A 152 -5.46 -9.69 14.20
CA GLY A 152 -6.02 -11.04 14.05
C GLY A 152 -6.54 -11.35 12.66
N THR A 153 -6.96 -10.33 11.90
CA THR A 153 -7.49 -10.51 10.54
C THR A 153 -6.41 -10.97 9.55
N VAL A 154 -5.16 -10.57 9.77
CA VAL A 154 -4.06 -10.81 8.81
C VAL A 154 -3.03 -11.82 9.31
N LEU A 155 -3.12 -12.26 10.57
CA LEU A 155 -2.18 -13.26 11.12
C LEU A 155 -2.27 -14.61 10.39
N GLY A 156 -3.46 -14.99 9.91
CA GLY A 156 -3.64 -16.21 9.12
C GLY A 156 -2.79 -16.24 7.83
N VAL A 157 -2.51 -15.09 7.23
CA VAL A 157 -1.61 -15.00 6.07
C VAL A 157 -0.18 -15.35 6.48
N CYS A 158 0.26 -14.88 7.66
CA CYS A 158 1.58 -15.23 8.18
C CYS A 158 1.71 -16.74 8.43
N ASP A 159 0.66 -17.37 8.94
CA ASP A 159 0.62 -18.84 9.16
C ASP A 159 0.73 -19.59 7.83
N LYS A 160 0.04 -19.15 6.77
CA LYS A 160 0.16 -19.71 5.41
C LYS A 160 1.59 -19.60 4.86
N VAL A 161 2.27 -18.47 5.09
CA VAL A 161 3.68 -18.30 4.70
C VAL A 161 4.58 -19.26 5.46
N MET A 162 4.39 -19.37 6.78
CA MET A 162 5.21 -20.21 7.64
C MET A 162 5.00 -21.72 7.37
N SER A 163 3.80 -22.12 6.96
CA SER A 163 3.50 -23.51 6.56
C SER A 163 3.97 -23.85 5.14
N GLY A 164 4.37 -22.84 4.35
CA GLY A 164 4.77 -23.02 2.94
C GLY A 164 3.58 -23.20 1.99
N GLU A 165 2.38 -22.85 2.42
CA GLU A 165 1.18 -22.88 1.56
C GLU A 165 1.20 -21.76 0.53
N ILE A 166 1.79 -20.61 0.86
CA ILE A 166 2.02 -19.48 -0.03
C ILE A 166 3.43 -19.61 -0.62
N PHE A 167 3.56 -19.38 -1.93
CA PHE A 167 4.82 -19.48 -2.69
C PHE A 167 5.41 -20.91 -2.79
N THR A 168 4.60 -21.93 -2.71
CA THR A 168 5.02 -23.23 -3.26
C THR A 168 5.02 -23.11 -4.79
N ASP A 169 6.22 -23.01 -5.36
CA ASP A 169 6.37 -23.05 -6.82
C ASP A 169 5.72 -24.32 -7.36
N GLU A 170 4.61 -24.17 -8.09
CA GLU A 170 4.00 -25.30 -8.81
C GLU A 170 4.92 -25.81 -9.94
N ASP A 171 5.95 -25.03 -10.31
CA ASP A 171 6.92 -25.37 -11.36
C ASP A 171 7.94 -26.45 -10.94
N ASP A 172 8.10 -26.73 -9.64
CA ASP A 172 9.01 -27.80 -9.15
C ASP A 172 8.36 -29.21 -9.14
N LYS A 173 7.14 -29.36 -9.61
CA LYS A 173 6.45 -30.67 -9.69
C LYS A 173 6.44 -31.31 -11.06
N ALA A 174 7.20 -30.77 -12.00
CA ALA A 174 7.33 -31.31 -13.35
C ALA A 174 8.78 -31.77 -13.61
N ASP A 175 9.21 -32.83 -12.88
CA ASP A 175 10.30 -33.73 -13.29
C ASP A 175 10.10 -35.15 -12.68
#